data_04b53fe32fed18065239f9544d28a753
#
_entry.id   04b53fe32fed18065239f9544d28a753
#
_cell.length_a   1.000
_cell.length_b   1.000
_cell.length_c   1.000
_cell.angle_alpha   90.00
_cell.angle_beta   90.00
_cell.angle_gamma   90.00
#
_symmetry.space_group_name_H-M   'P 1'
#
loop_
_entity.id
_entity.type
_entity.pdbx_description
1 polymer ?
#
loop_
_entity_poly.entity_id
_entity_poly.type
_entity_poly.pdbx_seq_one_letter_code
_entity_poly.pdbx_strand_id
1 'polypeptide(L)'
;MNKIIRTALLIVLTSLTTPVAAEGFYDDVQLKARVGYSIGGTAPLGMPASIRSIEAFHLTPNFLLGIDGSKLLYDRWGFQAGLRVENKGMDGEVLTKAYRMKVRMDESEMEGYYTGRVRQKVTLWMFTVPVQAIYRLSNKVTLKAGPYVSVMANKDFSGYASEGYLRKDDPTGVKVVMGDKEGEWATYDFTDDLRNFQAGIAIGADWQTFRRIGFSLDLSWGLTGIHKSSFKTIEQTLYPIYGTIGMTYKITK
;
A
#
# COMPACT_ATOMS: atom_id res chain seq x y z
N MET A 1 -2.94 18.72 11.38
CA MET A 1 -1.68 18.20 10.82
C MET A 1 -0.81 17.73 11.99
N ASN A 2 -0.64 16.41 12.14
CA ASN A 2 0.00 15.77 13.29
C ASN A 2 1.45 16.24 13.49
N LYS A 3 1.87 16.40 14.78
CA LYS A 3 3.25 16.78 15.14
C LYS A 3 4.32 15.90 14.44
N ILE A 4 4.01 14.61 14.25
CA ILE A 4 4.90 13.64 13.57
C ILE A 4 5.15 14.02 12.10
N ILE A 5 4.13 14.47 11.37
CA ILE A 5 4.25 14.89 9.96
C ILE A 5 5.08 16.17 9.86
N ARG A 6 4.91 17.12 10.80
CA ARG A 6 5.74 18.33 10.87
C ARG A 6 7.21 18.00 11.14
N THR A 7 7.47 17.08 12.05
CA THR A 7 8.85 16.68 12.40
C THR A 7 9.51 15.90 11.26
N ALA A 8 8.78 14.97 10.61
CA ALA A 8 9.31 14.27 9.44
C ALA A 8 9.58 15.21 8.25
N LEU A 9 8.68 16.17 8.00
CA LEU A 9 8.87 17.18 6.95
C LEU A 9 10.06 18.09 7.27
N LEU A 10 10.24 18.47 8.54
CA LEU A 10 11.38 19.29 9.01
C LEU A 10 12.71 18.54 8.85
N ILE A 11 12.75 17.24 9.19
CA ILE A 11 13.96 16.40 9.05
C ILE A 11 14.34 16.27 7.57
N VAL A 12 13.39 16.10 6.67
CA VAL A 12 13.63 16.03 5.22
C VAL A 12 14.10 17.41 4.70
N LEU A 13 13.51 18.51 5.16
CA LEU A 13 13.96 19.87 4.75
C LEU A 13 15.34 20.22 5.30
N THR A 14 15.66 19.85 6.54
CA THR A 14 16.97 20.16 7.15
C THR A 14 18.11 19.31 6.58
N SER A 15 17.83 18.07 6.14
CA SER A 15 18.82 17.25 5.44
C SER A 15 19.18 17.78 4.05
N LEU A 16 18.33 18.62 3.46
CA LEU A 16 18.60 19.32 2.18
C LEU A 16 19.45 20.58 2.33
N THR A 17 19.68 21.06 3.57
CA THR A 17 20.35 22.35 3.82
C THR A 17 21.76 22.25 4.43
N THR A 18 22.33 21.04 4.59
CA THR A 18 23.72 20.90 5.04
C THR A 18 24.70 20.90 3.86
N PRO A 19 25.39 22.02 3.57
CA PRO A 19 26.34 22.11 2.46
C PRO A 19 27.75 21.64 2.90
N VAL A 20 27.88 20.56 3.67
CA VAL A 20 29.20 20.11 4.13
C VAL A 20 29.58 18.80 3.44
N ALA A 21 30.62 18.87 2.63
CA ALA A 21 31.37 17.78 1.99
C ALA A 21 30.72 17.05 0.80
N ALA A 22 29.90 17.70 0.00
CA ALA A 22 29.24 17.08 -1.14
C ALA A 22 29.58 17.73 -2.49
N GLU A 23 30.61 18.58 -2.55
CA GLU A 23 31.17 19.01 -3.84
C GLU A 23 31.66 17.77 -4.61
N GLY A 24 31.05 17.50 -5.77
CA GLY A 24 31.29 16.31 -6.58
C GLY A 24 30.29 15.14 -6.39
N PHE A 25 29.59 15.05 -5.26
CA PHE A 25 28.59 13.98 -5.13
C PHE A 25 27.31 14.25 -5.95
N TYR A 26 26.92 15.53 -6.08
CA TYR A 26 25.72 15.94 -6.80
C TYR A 26 25.91 16.13 -8.29
N ASP A 27 27.15 16.21 -8.80
CA ASP A 27 27.45 16.58 -10.19
C ASP A 27 26.91 15.60 -11.23
N ASP A 28 26.70 14.32 -10.86
CA ASP A 28 26.18 13.27 -11.74
C ASP A 28 24.82 12.70 -11.32
N VAL A 29 24.10 13.39 -10.44
CA VAL A 29 22.79 12.93 -10.01
C VAL A 29 21.75 13.21 -11.09
N GLN A 30 21.12 12.15 -11.59
CA GLN A 30 19.98 12.25 -12.49
C GLN A 30 18.68 12.39 -11.70
N LEU A 31 18.00 13.52 -11.85
CA LEU A 31 16.67 13.74 -11.29
C LEU A 31 15.60 13.38 -12.29
N LYS A 32 14.58 12.61 -11.84
CA LYS A 32 13.42 12.22 -12.62
C LYS A 32 12.15 12.51 -11.85
N ALA A 33 11.19 13.20 -12.48
CA ALA A 33 9.80 13.18 -12.02
C ALA A 33 9.14 11.87 -12.44
N ARG A 34 8.21 11.38 -11.63
CA ARG A 34 7.49 10.13 -11.88
C ARG A 34 6.01 10.34 -11.61
N VAL A 35 5.18 9.81 -12.50
CA VAL A 35 3.74 9.69 -12.32
C VAL A 35 3.35 8.25 -12.67
N GLY A 36 2.43 7.66 -11.91
CA GLY A 36 2.01 6.29 -12.13
C GLY A 36 0.61 5.99 -11.64
N TYR A 37 0.11 4.86 -12.09
CA TYR A 37 -1.13 4.25 -11.65
C TYR A 37 -0.84 2.86 -11.09
N SER A 38 -1.36 2.59 -9.90
CA SER A 38 -1.12 1.34 -9.18
C SER A 38 -2.36 0.45 -9.21
N ILE A 39 -2.15 -0.84 -9.43
CA ILE A 39 -3.18 -1.89 -9.36
C ILE A 39 -2.70 -2.90 -8.33
N GLY A 40 -3.57 -3.28 -7.42
CA GLY A 40 -3.23 -4.26 -6.39
C GLY A 40 -4.19 -4.16 -5.21
N GLY A 41 -3.79 -4.73 -4.11
CA GLY A 41 -4.60 -4.74 -2.90
C GLY A 41 -3.84 -5.19 -1.68
N THR A 42 -4.57 -5.29 -0.58
CA THR A 42 -4.09 -5.86 0.67
C THR A 42 -4.63 -7.28 0.80
N ALA A 43 -3.74 -8.25 0.87
CA ALA A 43 -4.10 -9.67 0.92
C ALA A 43 -3.30 -10.40 1.99
N PRO A 44 -3.85 -11.50 2.55
CA PRO A 44 -3.06 -12.39 3.39
C PRO A 44 -2.03 -13.14 2.54
N LEU A 45 -0.91 -13.49 3.14
CA LEU A 45 0.05 -14.42 2.53
C LEU A 45 -0.46 -15.85 2.69
N GLY A 46 -0.94 -16.41 1.59
CA GLY A 46 -1.73 -17.64 1.58
C GLY A 46 -3.21 -17.37 1.87
N MET A 47 -4.08 -17.85 0.98
CA MET A 47 -5.53 -17.71 1.16
C MET A 47 -5.99 -18.59 2.34
N PRO A 48 -6.58 -18.03 3.40
CA PRO A 48 -7.07 -18.83 4.52
C PRO A 48 -8.27 -19.67 4.07
N ALA A 49 -8.44 -20.83 4.69
CA ALA A 49 -9.55 -21.73 4.38
C ALA A 49 -10.94 -21.10 4.63
N SER A 50 -11.00 -20.06 5.46
CA SER A 50 -12.22 -19.29 5.73
C SER A 50 -12.63 -18.36 4.59
N ILE A 51 -11.74 -18.00 3.67
CA ILE A 51 -12.06 -17.28 2.41
C ILE A 51 -12.27 -18.31 1.32
N ARG A 52 -13.48 -18.39 0.75
CA ARG A 52 -13.88 -19.40 -0.22
C ARG A 52 -13.64 -18.96 -1.66
N SER A 53 -13.97 -17.71 -1.96
CA SER A 53 -13.83 -17.13 -3.29
C SER A 53 -13.67 -15.61 -3.19
N ILE A 54 -13.04 -15.03 -4.20
CA ILE A 54 -13.09 -13.59 -4.47
C ILE A 54 -14.24 -13.39 -5.45
N GLU A 55 -15.29 -12.68 -5.01
CA GLU A 55 -16.50 -12.48 -5.80
C GLU A 55 -16.40 -11.25 -6.70
N ALA A 56 -15.78 -10.18 -6.18
CA ALA A 56 -15.58 -8.95 -6.93
C ALA A 56 -14.26 -8.25 -6.54
N PHE A 57 -13.68 -7.58 -7.53
CA PHE A 57 -12.56 -6.68 -7.34
C PHE A 57 -12.78 -5.44 -8.21
N HIS A 58 -12.91 -4.28 -7.57
CA HIS A 58 -13.12 -3.02 -8.25
C HIS A 58 -11.82 -2.23 -8.28
N LEU A 59 -11.45 -1.76 -9.47
CA LEU A 59 -10.28 -0.89 -9.63
C LEU A 59 -10.52 0.43 -8.90
N THR A 60 -9.61 0.76 -8.01
CA THR A 60 -9.61 2.04 -7.29
C THR A 60 -8.65 3.03 -7.95
N PRO A 61 -8.90 4.35 -7.85
CA PRO A 61 -8.02 5.36 -8.43
C PRO A 61 -6.73 5.50 -7.59
N ASN A 62 -5.75 4.65 -7.86
CA ASN A 62 -4.48 4.59 -7.14
C ASN A 62 -3.38 5.29 -7.93
N PHE A 63 -3.02 6.49 -7.50
CA PHE A 63 -2.02 7.33 -8.16
C PHE A 63 -0.70 7.35 -7.38
N LEU A 64 0.37 7.52 -8.14
CA LEU A 64 1.71 7.78 -7.65
C LEU A 64 2.24 9.05 -8.32
N LEU A 65 2.76 9.96 -7.51
CA LEU A 65 3.52 11.12 -7.95
C LEU A 65 4.81 11.18 -7.14
N GLY A 66 5.95 11.44 -7.78
CA GLY A 66 7.22 11.50 -7.06
C GLY A 66 8.37 12.08 -7.84
N ILE A 67 9.47 12.24 -7.12
CA ILE A 67 10.77 12.64 -7.68
C ILE A 67 11.79 11.61 -7.18
N ASP A 68 12.57 11.08 -8.11
CA ASP A 68 13.66 10.15 -7.83
C ASP A 68 14.99 10.80 -8.25
N GLY A 69 16.00 10.69 -7.39
CA GLY A 69 17.38 10.99 -7.69
C GLY A 69 18.18 9.70 -7.83
N SER A 70 18.93 9.54 -8.91
CA SER A 70 19.76 8.36 -9.14
C SER A 70 21.17 8.73 -9.53
N LYS A 71 22.16 7.95 -9.05
CA LYS A 71 23.57 8.10 -9.38
C LYS A 71 24.17 6.74 -9.67
N LEU A 72 24.95 6.65 -10.74
CA LEU A 72 25.80 5.49 -11.00
C LEU A 72 27.10 5.63 -10.22
N LEU A 73 27.50 4.59 -9.53
CA LEU A 73 28.76 4.49 -8.79
C LEU A 73 29.82 3.80 -9.64
N TYR A 74 29.40 2.84 -10.45
CA TYR A 74 30.21 2.08 -11.38
C TYR A 74 29.56 2.09 -12.76
N ASP A 75 30.17 1.52 -13.76
CA ASP A 75 29.69 1.49 -15.15
C ASP A 75 28.21 1.15 -15.29
N ARG A 76 27.72 0.17 -14.55
CA ARG A 76 26.34 -0.33 -14.64
C ARG A 76 25.57 -0.27 -13.32
N TRP A 77 26.26 -0.16 -12.17
CA TRP A 77 25.65 -0.18 -10.86
C TRP A 77 25.56 1.19 -10.22
N GLY A 78 24.51 1.44 -9.53
CA GLY A 78 24.31 2.66 -8.78
C GLY A 78 23.20 2.53 -7.76
N PHE A 79 22.72 3.66 -7.29
CA PHE A 79 21.57 3.71 -6.38
C PHE A 79 20.59 4.79 -6.83
N GLN A 80 19.36 4.63 -6.37
CA GLN A 80 18.27 5.57 -6.53
C GLN A 80 17.58 5.74 -5.20
N ALA A 81 17.27 6.98 -4.85
CA ALA A 81 16.37 7.31 -3.75
C ALA A 81 15.35 8.33 -4.23
N GLY A 82 14.17 8.35 -3.61
CA GLY A 82 13.11 9.25 -4.03
C GLY A 82 12.17 9.64 -2.92
N LEU A 83 11.29 10.55 -3.23
CA LEU A 83 10.13 10.90 -2.41
C LEU A 83 8.89 10.79 -3.27
N ARG A 84 7.92 10.03 -2.80
CA ARG A 84 6.67 9.74 -3.52
C ARG A 84 5.47 10.02 -2.64
N VAL A 85 4.43 10.54 -3.25
CA VAL A 85 3.08 10.60 -2.69
C VAL A 85 2.28 9.53 -3.42
N GLU A 86 1.72 8.60 -2.67
CA GLU A 86 1.00 7.46 -3.22
C GLU A 86 -0.38 7.34 -2.57
N ASN A 87 -1.36 7.01 -3.40
CA ASN A 87 -2.62 6.49 -2.93
C ASN A 87 -2.68 5.00 -3.30
N LYS A 88 -2.88 4.15 -2.30
CA LYS A 88 -3.06 2.70 -2.46
C LYS A 88 -4.39 2.30 -1.86
N GLY A 89 -5.29 1.88 -2.69
CA GLY A 89 -6.63 1.47 -2.29
C GLY A 89 -7.00 0.12 -2.87
N MET A 90 -8.02 -0.47 -2.28
CA MET A 90 -8.65 -1.70 -2.73
C MET A 90 -10.14 -1.63 -2.39
N ASP A 91 -10.98 -2.08 -3.30
CA ASP A 91 -12.40 -2.35 -3.05
C ASP A 91 -12.68 -3.75 -3.60
N GLY A 92 -13.00 -4.67 -2.73
CA GLY A 92 -13.21 -6.07 -3.08
C GLY A 92 -14.26 -6.74 -2.23
N GLU A 93 -14.80 -7.81 -2.78
CA GLU A 93 -15.80 -8.65 -2.12
C GLU A 93 -15.34 -10.10 -2.11
N VAL A 94 -15.46 -10.75 -0.96
CA VAL A 94 -15.10 -12.15 -0.77
C VAL A 94 -16.25 -12.92 -0.15
N LEU A 95 -16.39 -14.19 -0.53
CA LEU A 95 -17.25 -15.13 0.15
C LEU A 95 -16.47 -15.81 1.27
N THR A 96 -17.02 -15.79 2.48
CA THR A 96 -16.37 -16.34 3.66
C THR A 96 -17.19 -17.46 4.28
N LYS A 97 -16.51 -18.35 5.01
CA LYS A 97 -17.15 -19.39 5.84
C LYS A 97 -16.41 -19.50 7.17
N ALA A 98 -17.17 -19.33 8.25
CA ALA A 98 -16.64 -19.35 9.61
C ALA A 98 -15.42 -18.41 9.79
N TYR A 99 -15.48 -17.23 9.20
CA TYR A 99 -14.43 -16.21 9.28
C TYR A 99 -14.62 -15.39 10.55
N ARG A 100 -13.60 -15.38 11.41
CA ARG A 100 -13.65 -14.60 12.66
C ARG A 100 -13.55 -13.11 12.36
N MET A 101 -14.55 -12.36 12.78
CA MET A 101 -14.58 -10.92 12.63
C MET A 101 -15.44 -10.24 13.68
N LYS A 102 -15.25 -8.93 13.82
CA LYS A 102 -16.06 -8.04 14.61
C LYS A 102 -16.88 -7.16 13.68
N VAL A 103 -18.16 -7.08 13.91
CA VAL A 103 -19.09 -6.26 13.12
C VAL A 103 -19.98 -5.44 14.03
N ARG A 104 -20.56 -4.39 13.48
CA ARG A 104 -21.55 -3.55 14.12
C ARG A 104 -22.85 -3.60 13.33
N MET A 105 -23.93 -3.86 14.04
CA MET A 105 -25.29 -3.81 13.51
C MET A 105 -26.09 -2.87 14.42
N ASP A 106 -26.62 -1.79 13.87
CA ASP A 106 -27.18 -0.67 14.61
C ASP A 106 -26.17 -0.11 15.63
N GLU A 107 -26.52 -0.11 16.92
CA GLU A 107 -25.65 0.32 18.02
C GLU A 107 -24.89 -0.82 18.69
N SER A 108 -25.11 -2.07 18.27
CA SER A 108 -24.56 -3.27 18.90
C SER A 108 -23.32 -3.76 18.16
N GLU A 109 -22.20 -3.88 18.89
CA GLU A 109 -21.02 -4.57 18.39
C GLU A 109 -21.11 -6.07 18.69
N MET A 110 -20.73 -6.89 17.72
CA MET A 110 -20.73 -8.35 17.82
C MET A 110 -19.43 -8.92 17.28
N GLU A 111 -18.85 -9.85 18.00
CA GLU A 111 -17.71 -10.64 17.55
C GLU A 111 -18.13 -12.10 17.39
N GLY A 112 -17.60 -12.76 16.38
CA GLY A 112 -17.94 -14.17 16.14
C GLY A 112 -17.46 -14.67 14.79
N TYR A 113 -18.08 -15.76 14.35
CA TYR A 113 -17.75 -16.44 13.11
C TYR A 113 -18.79 -16.14 12.04
N TYR A 114 -18.36 -15.41 11.03
CA TYR A 114 -19.21 -15.00 9.91
C TYR A 114 -19.16 -16.00 8.76
N THR A 115 -20.30 -16.25 8.15
CA THR A 115 -20.44 -17.00 6.91
C THR A 115 -21.35 -16.22 5.98
N GLY A 116 -20.82 -15.76 4.84
CA GLY A 116 -21.53 -14.93 3.88
C GLY A 116 -20.55 -14.03 3.11
N ARG A 117 -21.07 -12.99 2.49
CA ARG A 117 -20.28 -12.01 1.72
C ARG A 117 -19.70 -10.94 2.62
N VAL A 118 -18.44 -10.60 2.39
CA VAL A 118 -17.75 -9.51 3.08
C VAL A 118 -17.16 -8.58 2.04
N ARG A 119 -17.63 -7.35 2.01
CA ARG A 119 -17.02 -6.28 1.19
C ARG A 119 -16.04 -5.49 2.04
N GLN A 120 -14.88 -5.25 1.46
CA GLN A 120 -13.78 -4.55 2.11
C GLN A 120 -13.32 -3.40 1.23
N LYS A 121 -13.29 -2.21 1.81
CA LYS A 121 -12.72 -1.03 1.18
C LYS A 121 -11.54 -0.53 1.99
N VAL A 122 -10.42 -0.33 1.31
CA VAL A 122 -9.18 0.19 1.90
C VAL A 122 -8.76 1.42 1.11
N THR A 123 -8.36 2.48 1.81
CA THR A 123 -7.76 3.66 1.20
C THR A 123 -6.59 4.12 2.05
N LEU A 124 -5.39 4.14 1.46
CA LEU A 124 -4.15 4.52 2.15
C LEU A 124 -3.46 5.62 1.36
N TRP A 125 -3.40 6.83 1.91
CA TRP A 125 -2.56 7.90 1.39
C TRP A 125 -1.25 7.93 2.17
N MET A 126 -0.12 7.93 1.46
CA MET A 126 1.18 7.80 2.11
C MET A 126 2.28 8.61 1.42
N PHE A 127 3.25 8.99 2.22
CA PHE A 127 4.55 9.47 1.74
C PHE A 127 5.52 8.30 1.78
N THR A 128 6.11 7.97 0.63
CA THR A 128 7.01 6.83 0.48
C THR A 128 8.40 7.28 0.08
N VAL A 129 9.40 6.74 0.77
CA VAL A 129 10.82 6.92 0.45
C VAL A 129 11.39 5.57 0.04
N PRO A 130 11.54 5.29 -1.26
CA PRO A 130 12.29 4.13 -1.74
C PRO A 130 13.79 4.41 -1.71
N VAL A 131 14.58 3.38 -1.40
CA VAL A 131 16.04 3.37 -1.55
C VAL A 131 16.40 2.08 -2.29
N GLN A 132 16.84 2.21 -3.51
CA GLN A 132 16.98 1.07 -4.43
C GLN A 132 18.38 1.04 -5.06
N ALA A 133 18.95 -0.15 -5.15
CA ALA A 133 20.05 -0.42 -6.06
C ALA A 133 19.51 -0.36 -7.49
N ILE A 134 20.28 0.19 -8.39
CA ILE A 134 19.98 0.22 -9.82
C ILE A 134 21.05 -0.49 -10.61
N TYR A 135 20.62 -1.20 -11.66
CA TYR A 135 21.49 -1.84 -12.62
C TYR A 135 21.11 -1.42 -14.04
N ARG A 136 22.04 -0.76 -14.74
CA ARG A 136 21.86 -0.36 -16.12
C ARG A 136 22.06 -1.57 -17.04
N LEU A 137 20.94 -2.21 -17.42
CA LEU A 137 20.94 -3.35 -18.31
C LEU A 137 21.37 -2.96 -19.73
N SER A 138 20.91 -1.77 -20.18
CA SER A 138 21.27 -1.17 -21.46
C SER A 138 21.18 0.36 -21.36
N ASN A 139 21.53 1.07 -22.44
CA ASN A 139 21.41 2.54 -22.50
C ASN A 139 19.95 3.03 -22.32
N LYS A 140 18.97 2.13 -22.48
CA LYS A 140 17.54 2.46 -22.37
C LYS A 140 16.84 1.82 -21.18
N VAL A 141 17.38 0.74 -20.62
CA VAL A 141 16.71 -0.04 -19.57
C VAL A 141 17.54 -0.05 -18.30
N THR A 142 16.92 0.35 -17.21
CA THR A 142 17.49 0.30 -15.86
C THR A 142 16.59 -0.54 -14.97
N LEU A 143 17.15 -1.59 -14.39
CA LEU A 143 16.50 -2.39 -13.36
C LEU A 143 16.74 -1.73 -12.00
N LYS A 144 15.79 -1.91 -11.08
CA LYS A 144 15.88 -1.35 -9.73
C LYS A 144 15.28 -2.30 -8.71
N ALA A 145 15.91 -2.40 -7.55
CA ALA A 145 15.41 -3.21 -6.45
C ALA A 145 15.90 -2.65 -5.11
N GLY A 146 15.05 -2.68 -4.10
CA GLY A 146 15.44 -2.24 -2.76
C GLY A 146 14.28 -2.04 -1.82
N PRO A 147 14.56 -1.68 -0.57
CA PRO A 147 13.56 -1.37 0.43
C PRO A 147 12.86 -0.05 0.16
N TYR A 148 11.67 0.08 0.76
CA TYR A 148 10.98 1.35 0.91
C TYR A 148 10.40 1.48 2.31
N VAL A 149 10.20 2.71 2.73
CA VAL A 149 9.46 3.05 3.94
C VAL A 149 8.37 4.05 3.58
N SER A 150 7.22 3.92 4.24
CA SER A 150 6.08 4.82 4.02
C SER A 150 5.48 5.28 5.34
N VAL A 151 5.06 6.53 5.38
CA VAL A 151 4.30 7.12 6.49
C VAL A 151 2.90 7.44 5.98
N MET A 152 1.88 6.97 6.70
CA MET A 152 0.50 7.21 6.33
C MET A 152 0.09 8.66 6.64
N ALA A 153 -0.41 9.34 5.62
CA ALA A 153 -1.00 10.68 5.74
C ALA A 153 -2.51 10.59 6.03
N ASN A 154 -3.18 9.68 5.36
CA ASN A 154 -4.57 9.32 5.62
C ASN A 154 -4.77 7.82 5.41
N LYS A 155 -5.71 7.23 6.12
CA LYS A 155 -5.99 5.80 6.09
C LYS A 155 -7.46 5.56 6.40
N ASP A 156 -8.04 4.59 5.72
CA ASP A 156 -9.40 4.10 5.91
C ASP A 156 -9.43 2.60 5.66
N PHE A 157 -10.11 1.87 6.52
CA PHE A 157 -10.37 0.44 6.38
C PHE A 157 -11.77 0.15 6.89
N SER A 158 -12.71 0.09 5.99
CA SER A 158 -14.11 -0.09 6.29
C SER A 158 -14.75 -1.12 5.37
N GLY A 159 -15.95 -1.55 5.72
CA GLY A 159 -16.71 -2.47 4.91
C GLY A 159 -18.01 -2.91 5.57
N TYR A 160 -18.60 -3.94 4.96
CA TYR A 160 -19.82 -4.55 5.49
C TYR A 160 -19.88 -6.05 5.19
N ALA A 161 -20.66 -6.73 6.03
CA ALA A 161 -20.99 -8.13 5.89
C ALA A 161 -22.46 -8.27 5.54
N SER A 162 -22.78 -9.01 4.48
CA SER A 162 -24.13 -9.16 3.91
C SER A 162 -24.38 -10.59 3.40
N GLU A 163 -25.64 -10.92 3.13
CA GLU A 163 -26.06 -12.21 2.59
C GLU A 163 -25.50 -13.40 3.39
N GLY A 164 -25.68 -13.35 4.71
CA GLY A 164 -25.08 -14.38 5.54
C GLY A 164 -25.54 -14.35 6.99
N TYR A 165 -24.69 -14.88 7.86
CA TYR A 165 -24.96 -14.90 9.29
C TYR A 165 -23.66 -14.88 10.11
N LEU A 166 -23.73 -14.28 11.29
CA LEU A 166 -22.71 -14.34 12.31
C LEU A 166 -23.15 -15.33 13.42
N ARG A 167 -22.25 -16.21 13.82
CA ARG A 167 -22.36 -17.00 15.06
C ARG A 167 -21.59 -16.26 16.15
N LYS A 168 -22.32 -15.81 17.17
CA LYS A 168 -21.73 -15.00 18.25
C LYS A 168 -20.82 -15.87 19.13
N ASP A 169 -19.65 -15.37 19.44
CA ASP A 169 -18.63 -15.91 20.34
C ASP A 169 -17.99 -17.22 19.84
N ASP A 170 -18.75 -18.23 19.46
CA ASP A 170 -18.29 -19.54 19.01
C ASP A 170 -19.05 -20.05 17.76
N PRO A 171 -18.53 -21.08 17.04
CA PRO A 171 -19.18 -21.60 15.83
C PRO A 171 -20.58 -22.20 16.02
N THR A 172 -20.98 -22.47 17.25
CA THR A 172 -22.31 -23.00 17.62
C THR A 172 -23.21 -21.96 18.29
N GLY A 173 -22.70 -20.77 18.54
CA GLY A 173 -23.36 -19.67 19.21
C GLY A 173 -24.62 -19.15 18.51
N VAL A 174 -25.27 -18.18 19.14
CA VAL A 174 -26.50 -17.56 18.62
C VAL A 174 -26.26 -17.04 17.21
N LYS A 175 -27.18 -17.36 16.30
CA LYS A 175 -27.13 -16.98 14.90
C LYS A 175 -27.81 -15.63 14.68
N VAL A 176 -27.07 -14.65 14.19
CA VAL A 176 -27.59 -13.35 13.74
C VAL A 176 -27.52 -13.32 12.21
N VAL A 177 -28.65 -13.16 11.54
CA VAL A 177 -28.77 -13.17 10.08
C VAL A 177 -28.61 -11.73 9.57
N MET A 178 -27.88 -11.59 8.46
CA MET A 178 -27.67 -10.35 7.72
C MET A 178 -28.26 -10.51 6.32
N GLY A 179 -29.07 -9.53 5.90
CA GLY A 179 -29.73 -9.53 4.60
C GLY A 179 -28.87 -8.99 3.47
N ASP A 180 -29.52 -8.74 2.34
CA ASP A 180 -28.93 -8.22 1.11
C ASP A 180 -29.21 -6.73 0.88
N LYS A 181 -30.05 -6.09 1.73
CA LYS A 181 -30.47 -4.70 1.59
C LYS A 181 -29.70 -3.79 2.54
N GLU A 182 -29.56 -2.53 2.14
CA GLU A 182 -29.06 -1.48 3.00
C GLU A 182 -29.90 -1.37 4.28
N GLY A 183 -29.24 -1.33 5.44
CA GLY A 183 -29.88 -1.42 6.77
C GLY A 183 -29.98 -2.82 7.34
N GLU A 184 -29.85 -3.87 6.53
CA GLU A 184 -29.79 -5.27 6.99
C GLU A 184 -28.33 -5.78 7.08
N TRP A 185 -27.36 -4.96 6.66
CA TRP A 185 -25.93 -5.28 6.71
C TRP A 185 -25.34 -5.01 8.09
N ALA A 186 -24.32 -5.79 8.43
CA ALA A 186 -23.47 -5.42 9.55
C ALA A 186 -22.21 -4.73 9.01
N THR A 187 -21.92 -3.55 9.52
CA THR A 187 -20.77 -2.74 9.11
C THR A 187 -19.57 -2.99 10.01
N TYR A 188 -18.38 -2.66 9.52
CA TYR A 188 -17.17 -2.63 10.33
C TYR A 188 -16.25 -1.50 9.89
N ASP A 189 -15.49 -0.98 10.86
CA ASP A 189 -14.48 0.04 10.64
C ASP A 189 -13.26 -0.29 11.52
N PHE A 190 -12.11 -0.54 10.89
CA PHE A 190 -10.85 -0.83 11.53
C PHE A 190 -9.78 0.21 11.22
N THR A 191 -10.20 1.41 10.85
CA THR A 191 -9.34 2.55 10.50
C THR A 191 -8.35 2.88 11.61
N ASP A 192 -8.81 2.89 12.87
CA ASP A 192 -7.97 3.18 14.02
C ASP A 192 -6.94 2.10 14.32
N ASP A 193 -7.18 0.88 13.85
CA ASP A 193 -6.28 -0.26 14.01
C ASP A 193 -5.21 -0.36 12.94
N LEU A 194 -5.26 0.49 11.91
CA LEU A 194 -4.22 0.57 10.89
C LEU A 194 -2.92 1.18 11.45
N ARG A 195 -1.79 0.70 10.96
CA ARG A 195 -0.47 1.27 11.24
C ARG A 195 -0.33 2.65 10.61
N ASN A 196 0.51 3.49 11.21
CA ASN A 196 0.91 4.78 10.63
C ASN A 196 2.20 4.67 9.79
N PHE A 197 2.86 3.52 9.83
CA PHE A 197 4.13 3.26 9.18
C PHE A 197 4.10 1.92 8.47
N GLN A 198 4.70 1.86 7.29
CA GLN A 198 4.86 0.65 6.49
C GLN A 198 6.28 0.55 5.97
N ALA A 199 6.82 -0.66 5.95
CA ALA A 199 8.08 -0.98 5.29
C ALA A 199 7.89 -2.17 4.36
N GLY A 200 8.65 -2.20 3.28
CA GLY A 200 8.57 -3.25 2.29
C GLY A 200 9.73 -3.23 1.33
N ILE A 201 9.62 -4.05 0.30
CA ILE A 201 10.56 -4.13 -0.81
C ILE A 201 9.85 -3.74 -2.11
N ALA A 202 10.61 -3.17 -3.03
CA ALA A 202 10.14 -2.86 -4.37
C ALA A 202 11.17 -3.30 -5.40
N ILE A 203 10.69 -3.86 -6.50
CA ILE A 203 11.48 -4.18 -7.68
C ILE A 203 10.84 -3.49 -8.88
N GLY A 204 11.62 -3.16 -9.91
CA GLY A 204 11.05 -2.54 -11.09
C GLY A 204 12.06 -2.33 -12.20
N ALA A 205 11.55 -1.74 -13.28
CA ALA A 205 12.32 -1.37 -14.44
C ALA A 205 11.88 0.01 -14.94
N ASP A 206 12.85 0.82 -15.34
CA ASP A 206 12.64 2.06 -16.07
C ASP A 206 13.13 1.85 -17.52
N TRP A 207 12.27 2.15 -18.48
CA TRP A 207 12.59 2.11 -19.90
C TRP A 207 12.59 3.53 -20.47
N GLN A 208 13.77 4.07 -20.77
CA GLN A 208 13.95 5.39 -21.39
C GLN A 208 13.63 5.30 -22.88
N THR A 209 12.40 5.66 -23.26
CA THR A 209 11.92 5.54 -24.65
C THR A 209 12.37 6.73 -25.49
N PHE A 210 12.27 7.94 -24.96
CA PHE A 210 12.66 9.19 -25.62
C PHE A 210 13.76 9.89 -24.80
N ARG A 211 14.29 11.00 -25.34
CA ARG A 211 15.38 11.74 -24.70
C ARG A 211 15.09 12.12 -23.24
N ARG A 212 13.85 12.51 -22.92
CA ARG A 212 13.42 12.92 -21.57
C ARG A 212 12.32 12.07 -20.99
N ILE A 213 11.53 11.39 -21.80
CA ILE A 213 10.37 10.62 -21.37
C ILE A 213 10.71 9.14 -21.35
N GLY A 214 10.34 8.45 -20.31
CA GLY A 214 10.44 7.00 -20.16
C GLY A 214 9.17 6.42 -19.55
N PHE A 215 9.08 5.11 -19.55
CA PHE A 215 8.07 4.32 -18.87
C PHE A 215 8.68 3.59 -17.70
N SER A 216 7.86 3.27 -16.71
CA SER A 216 8.27 2.50 -15.55
C SER A 216 7.25 1.42 -15.23
N LEU A 217 7.78 0.30 -14.76
CA LEU A 217 7.00 -0.80 -14.18
C LEU A 217 7.62 -1.12 -12.83
N ASP A 218 6.81 -1.07 -11.78
CA ASP A 218 7.24 -1.34 -10.41
C ASP A 218 6.31 -2.37 -9.76
N LEU A 219 6.85 -3.27 -8.97
CA LEU A 219 6.12 -4.14 -8.06
C LEU A 219 6.57 -3.81 -6.64
N SER A 220 5.64 -3.46 -5.76
CA SER A 220 5.89 -3.20 -4.35
C SER A 220 5.19 -4.23 -3.48
N TRP A 221 5.91 -4.75 -2.50
CA TRP A 221 5.41 -5.69 -1.51
C TRP A 221 5.70 -5.18 -0.12
N GLY A 222 4.66 -4.86 0.65
CA GLY A 222 4.77 -4.49 2.06
C GLY A 222 5.09 -5.72 2.91
N LEU A 223 6.18 -5.65 3.65
CA LEU A 223 6.60 -6.70 4.59
C LEU A 223 5.99 -6.49 5.98
N THR A 224 5.57 -5.27 6.28
CA THR A 224 4.77 -4.99 7.47
C THR A 224 3.29 -5.10 7.12
N GLY A 225 2.54 -5.82 7.95
CA GLY A 225 1.07 -5.86 7.81
C GLY A 225 0.44 -4.47 8.01
N ILE A 226 -0.73 -4.26 7.43
CA ILE A 226 -1.41 -2.97 7.49
C ILE A 226 -1.97 -2.65 8.88
N HIS A 227 -2.34 -3.66 9.67
CA HIS A 227 -2.86 -3.48 11.03
C HIS A 227 -1.77 -3.45 12.09
N LYS A 228 -2.06 -2.80 13.21
CA LYS A 228 -1.23 -2.85 14.42
C LYS A 228 -1.13 -4.29 14.95
N SER A 229 -0.01 -4.62 15.59
CA SER A 229 0.19 -5.98 16.15
C SER A 229 -0.75 -6.34 17.29
N SER A 230 -1.36 -5.33 17.94
CA SER A 230 -2.41 -5.51 18.95
C SER A 230 -3.76 -5.92 18.38
N PHE A 231 -4.00 -5.66 17.09
CA PHE A 231 -5.25 -6.00 16.42
C PHE A 231 -5.35 -7.51 16.19
N LYS A 232 -6.40 -8.13 16.75
CA LYS A 232 -6.62 -9.60 16.71
C LYS A 232 -7.98 -9.98 16.13
N THR A 233 -8.77 -8.99 15.73
CA THR A 233 -10.14 -9.18 15.24
C THR A 233 -10.18 -9.95 13.92
N ILE A 234 -9.20 -9.74 13.05
CA ILE A 234 -9.02 -10.48 11.80
C ILE A 234 -7.92 -11.52 12.01
N GLU A 235 -8.20 -12.79 11.66
CA GLU A 235 -7.27 -13.90 11.86
C GLU A 235 -5.95 -13.75 11.10
N GLN A 236 -5.98 -13.02 9.97
CA GLN A 236 -4.88 -12.95 9.02
C GLN A 236 -4.22 -11.58 9.01
N THR A 237 -2.89 -11.58 8.93
CA THR A 237 -2.16 -10.35 8.63
C THR A 237 -2.29 -10.02 7.14
N LEU A 238 -2.77 -8.82 6.83
CA LEU A 238 -2.93 -8.33 5.47
C LEU A 238 -1.69 -7.55 5.04
N TYR A 239 -1.14 -7.88 3.88
CA TYR A 239 0.05 -7.24 3.30
C TYR A 239 -0.31 -6.53 2.00
N PRO A 240 0.13 -5.28 1.79
CA PRO A 240 -0.13 -4.58 0.54
C PRO A 240 0.82 -5.07 -0.56
N ILE A 241 0.26 -5.43 -1.70
CA ILE A 241 0.97 -5.86 -2.90
C ILE A 241 0.40 -5.08 -4.08
N TYR A 242 1.24 -4.26 -4.74
CA TYR A 242 0.81 -3.40 -5.83
C TYR A 242 1.80 -3.41 -6.98
N GLY A 243 1.27 -3.59 -8.20
CA GLY A 243 1.95 -3.30 -9.44
C GLY A 243 1.67 -1.86 -9.87
N THR A 244 2.69 -1.11 -10.26
CA THR A 244 2.57 0.28 -10.71
C THR A 244 3.11 0.42 -12.12
N ILE A 245 2.30 0.95 -13.02
CA ILE A 245 2.70 1.36 -14.36
C ILE A 245 2.79 2.87 -14.36
N GLY A 246 3.88 3.43 -14.89
CA GLY A 246 4.08 4.86 -14.84
C GLY A 246 4.91 5.44 -15.98
N MET A 247 4.99 6.76 -15.96
CA MET A 247 5.86 7.53 -16.84
C MET A 247 6.90 8.26 -16.00
N THR A 248 8.07 8.44 -16.56
CA THR A 248 9.16 9.19 -15.96
C THR A 248 9.60 10.33 -16.89
N TYR A 249 9.95 11.46 -16.30
CA TYR A 249 10.49 12.61 -17.02
C TYR A 249 11.84 13.01 -16.43
N LYS A 250 12.90 12.99 -17.23
CA LYS A 250 14.24 13.48 -16.82
C LYS A 250 14.23 15.00 -16.67
N ILE A 251 14.52 15.46 -15.46
CA ILE A 251 14.62 16.88 -15.12
C ILE A 251 16.03 17.38 -15.48
N THR A 252 17.06 16.64 -15.06
CA THR A 252 18.46 16.95 -15.38
C THR A 252 18.78 16.69 -16.86
N LYS A 253 19.72 17.45 -17.38
CA LYS A 253 20.19 17.33 -18.78
C LYS A 253 20.99 16.04 -19.03
#